data_cf5dd26246ee6d427ba36f7c20d69191
#
_entry.id   cf5dd26246ee6d427ba36f7c20d69191
#
_cell.length_a   1.000
_cell.length_b   1.000
_cell.length_c   1.000
_cell.angle_alpha   90.00
_cell.angle_beta   90.00
_cell.angle_gamma   90.00
#
_symmetry.space_group_name_H-M   'P 1'
#
loop_
_entity.id
_entity.type
_entity.pdbx_description
1 polymer ?
#
loop_
_entity_poly.entity_id
_entity_poly.type
_entity_poly.pdbx_seq_one_letter_code
_entity_poly.pdbx_strand_id
1 'polypeptide(L)'
;LMIGLGCSICGAAAIAATHSVLSEKKQSELVSAIAVITVLGTLMIGIAPAIAHGWAPDEQGIFIGLATHEVSQVVAAGSIAGTAAISIAVATKLGRVLLLAAIIAVLSLSERGKEAGKETAGKLPPIVPTFIVGFIALVAVRTFIDVPEVVLGGTNTLRTVLFSTAMFAQGLGITVDTLHRAG
;
A
#
# COMPACT_ATOMS: atom_id res chain seq x y z
N LEU A 1 13.62 -2.94 7.76
CA LEU A 1 12.33 -3.61 7.84
C LEU A 1 11.23 -2.84 7.11
N MET A 2 10.97 -1.57 7.46
CA MET A 2 9.89 -0.75 6.89
C MET A 2 9.95 -0.60 5.37
N ILE A 3 11.12 -0.25 4.81
CA ILE A 3 11.31 -0.15 3.34
C ILE A 3 11.04 -1.50 2.67
N GLY A 4 11.58 -2.61 3.22
CA GLY A 4 11.36 -3.94 2.68
C GLY A 4 9.88 -4.34 2.63
N LEU A 5 9.12 -4.07 3.71
CA LEU A 5 7.67 -4.32 3.75
C LEU A 5 6.90 -3.35 2.84
N GLY A 6 7.33 -2.09 2.75
CA GLY A 6 6.77 -1.13 1.81
C GLY A 6 6.91 -1.59 0.36
N CYS A 7 8.11 -2.01 -0.06
CA CYS A 7 8.35 -2.55 -1.40
C CYS A 7 7.58 -3.84 -1.67
N SER A 8 7.50 -4.73 -0.68
CA SER A 8 6.91 -6.06 -0.88
C SER A 8 5.39 -6.11 -0.81
N ILE A 9 4.72 -5.11 -0.25
CA ILE A 9 3.26 -5.14 -0.05
C ILE A 9 2.56 -3.98 -0.78
N CYS A 10 2.40 -2.83 -0.08
CA CYS A 10 1.58 -1.72 -0.60
C CYS A 10 2.13 -0.32 -0.25
N GLY A 11 3.44 -0.17 -0.27
CA GLY A 11 4.08 1.12 -0.13
C GLY A 11 3.89 1.76 1.24
N ALA A 12 3.48 3.01 1.25
CA ALA A 12 3.32 3.83 2.46
C ALA A 12 2.36 3.22 3.48
N ALA A 13 1.29 2.55 3.05
CA ALA A 13 0.34 1.91 3.96
C ALA A 13 0.99 0.78 4.77
N ALA A 14 1.83 -0.05 4.13
CA ALA A 14 2.57 -1.11 4.82
C ALA A 14 3.61 -0.55 5.78
N ILE A 15 4.29 0.54 5.39
CA ILE A 15 5.26 1.25 6.25
C ILE A 15 4.56 1.82 7.49
N ALA A 16 3.43 2.52 7.31
CA ALA A 16 2.67 3.12 8.41
C ALA A 16 2.11 2.04 9.35
N ALA A 17 1.54 0.95 8.79
CA ALA A 17 1.05 -0.17 9.58
C ALA A 17 2.17 -0.83 10.39
N THR A 18 3.33 -1.08 9.77
CA THR A 18 4.51 -1.64 10.45
C THR A 18 4.98 -0.71 11.57
N HIS A 19 5.12 0.58 11.29
CA HIS A 19 5.52 1.56 12.30
C HIS A 19 4.55 1.62 13.49
N SER A 20 3.26 1.39 13.26
CA SER A 20 2.26 1.43 14.33
C SER A 20 2.41 0.29 15.35
N VAL A 21 2.96 -0.85 14.94
CA VAL A 21 3.12 -2.05 15.78
C VAL A 21 4.53 -2.23 16.36
N LEU A 22 5.52 -1.50 15.87
CA LEU A 22 6.88 -1.54 16.41
C LEU A 22 6.94 -0.89 17.80
N SER A 23 7.73 -1.49 18.70
CA SER A 23 7.97 -0.97 20.05
C SER A 23 8.78 0.33 20.02
N GLU A 24 9.82 0.37 19.18
CA GLU A 24 10.63 1.58 18.96
C GLU A 24 10.12 2.35 17.74
N LYS A 25 9.57 3.54 17.98
CA LYS A 25 8.97 4.39 16.94
C LYS A 25 9.87 5.60 16.66
N LYS A 26 10.59 5.54 15.55
CA LYS A 26 11.37 6.67 15.06
C LYS A 26 10.67 7.33 13.88
N GLN A 27 10.13 8.51 14.12
CA GLN A 27 9.38 9.26 13.11
C GLN A 27 10.24 9.58 11.86
N SER A 28 11.53 9.83 12.04
CA SER A 28 12.46 10.07 10.93
C SER A 28 12.57 8.87 10.00
N GLU A 29 12.65 7.65 10.54
CA GLU A 29 12.71 6.43 9.74
C GLU A 29 11.41 6.19 8.96
N LEU A 30 10.24 6.51 9.57
CA LEU A 30 8.95 6.45 8.91
C LEU A 30 8.90 7.37 7.69
N VAL A 31 9.25 8.65 7.89
CA VAL A 31 9.19 9.68 6.83
C VAL A 31 10.17 9.33 5.70
N SER A 32 11.41 8.95 6.04
CA SER A 32 12.40 8.54 5.05
C SER A 32 11.96 7.32 4.25
N ALA A 33 11.41 6.30 4.91
CA ALA A 33 10.92 5.11 4.23
C ALA A 33 9.77 5.43 3.26
N ILE A 34 8.81 6.27 3.67
CA ILE A 34 7.71 6.71 2.81
C ILE A 34 8.26 7.51 1.62
N ALA A 35 9.21 8.43 1.84
CA ALA A 35 9.79 9.22 0.77
C ALA A 35 10.47 8.35 -0.30
N VAL A 36 11.30 7.40 0.11
CA VAL A 36 11.98 6.45 -0.80
C VAL A 36 10.97 5.66 -1.63
N ILE A 37 9.97 5.07 -0.98
CA ILE A 37 8.95 4.26 -1.65
C ILE A 37 8.11 5.09 -2.63
N THR A 38 7.79 6.33 -2.27
CA THR A 38 7.00 7.21 -3.14
C THR A 38 7.79 7.60 -4.38
N VAL A 39 9.08 7.95 -4.23
CA VAL A 39 9.94 8.27 -5.39
C VAL A 39 10.10 7.06 -6.30
N LEU A 40 10.50 5.91 -5.74
CA LEU A 40 10.66 4.68 -6.52
C LEU A 40 9.36 4.27 -7.21
N GLY A 41 8.25 4.33 -6.49
CA GLY A 41 6.95 3.97 -7.04
C GLY A 41 6.46 4.93 -8.13
N THR A 42 6.76 6.23 -8.01
CA THR A 42 6.46 7.21 -9.05
C THR A 42 7.25 6.94 -10.32
N LEU A 43 8.53 6.60 -10.20
CA LEU A 43 9.35 6.18 -11.34
C LEU A 43 8.80 4.92 -12.01
N MET A 44 8.32 3.97 -11.23
CA MET A 44 7.74 2.73 -11.74
C MET A 44 6.43 2.92 -12.52
N ILE A 45 5.75 4.07 -12.41
CA ILE A 45 4.58 4.38 -13.24
C ILE A 45 4.94 4.37 -14.74
N GLY A 46 6.12 4.89 -15.10
CA GLY A 46 6.60 4.88 -16.48
C GLY A 46 7.45 3.64 -16.80
N ILE A 47 8.33 3.24 -15.88
CA ILE A 47 9.31 2.17 -16.11
C ILE A 47 8.63 0.81 -16.25
N ALA A 48 7.66 0.47 -15.38
CA ALA A 48 7.04 -0.84 -15.41
C ALA A 48 6.28 -1.14 -16.72
N PRO A 49 5.39 -0.27 -17.22
CA PRO A 49 4.75 -0.51 -18.51
C PRO A 49 5.74 -0.45 -19.68
N ALA A 50 6.82 0.34 -19.61
CA ALA A 50 7.85 0.37 -20.63
C ALA A 50 8.62 -0.96 -20.73
N ILE A 51 8.98 -1.58 -19.61
CA ILE A 51 9.61 -2.89 -19.58
C ILE A 51 8.68 -3.98 -20.10
N ALA A 52 7.41 -3.93 -19.71
CA ALA A 52 6.43 -4.94 -20.09
C ALA A 52 5.82 -4.69 -21.49
N HIS A 53 6.30 -3.67 -22.22
CA HIS A 53 5.77 -3.35 -23.54
C HIS A 53 5.92 -4.57 -24.50
N GLY A 54 4.81 -4.91 -25.16
CA GLY A 54 4.76 -6.04 -26.11
C GLY A 54 4.49 -7.40 -25.44
N TRP A 55 4.37 -7.48 -24.11
CA TRP A 55 3.94 -8.71 -23.45
C TRP A 55 2.43 -8.93 -23.59
N ALA A 56 1.95 -10.12 -23.26
CA ALA A 56 0.51 -10.35 -23.20
C ALA A 56 -0.14 -9.47 -22.10
N PRO A 57 -1.40 -9.01 -22.25
CA PRO A 57 -2.04 -8.08 -21.32
C PRO A 57 -2.12 -8.59 -19.88
N ASP A 58 -2.26 -9.89 -19.66
CA ASP A 58 -2.24 -10.52 -18.36
C ASP A 58 -0.85 -10.49 -17.72
N GLU A 59 0.20 -10.81 -18.47
CA GLU A 59 1.59 -10.71 -18.01
C GLU A 59 1.96 -9.27 -17.68
N GLN A 60 1.58 -8.31 -18.52
CA GLN A 60 1.77 -6.88 -18.25
C GLN A 60 1.08 -6.48 -16.94
N GLY A 61 -0.18 -6.89 -16.77
CA GLY A 61 -0.96 -6.60 -15.58
C GLY A 61 -0.31 -7.17 -14.31
N ILE A 62 0.07 -8.44 -14.33
CA ILE A 62 0.74 -9.10 -13.20
C ILE A 62 2.05 -8.38 -12.88
N PHE A 63 2.90 -8.12 -13.88
CA PHE A 63 4.18 -7.44 -13.68
C PHE A 63 4.00 -6.03 -13.10
N ILE A 64 3.12 -5.21 -13.67
CA ILE A 64 2.83 -3.85 -13.17
C ILE A 64 2.31 -3.91 -11.74
N GLY A 65 1.39 -4.83 -11.44
CA GLY A 65 0.86 -5.03 -10.09
C GLY A 65 1.92 -5.43 -9.07
N LEU A 66 2.92 -6.21 -9.49
CA LEU A 66 4.05 -6.60 -8.63
C LEU A 66 5.12 -5.50 -8.52
N ALA A 67 5.46 -4.83 -9.61
CA ALA A 67 6.56 -3.87 -9.68
C ALA A 67 6.26 -2.51 -9.06
N THR A 68 5.00 -2.06 -9.08
CA THR A 68 4.60 -0.80 -8.44
C THR A 68 4.37 -0.97 -6.94
N HIS A 69 4.41 0.12 -6.17
CA HIS A 69 4.34 0.05 -4.71
C HIS A 69 2.95 0.38 -4.16
N GLU A 70 2.22 1.32 -4.75
CA GLU A 70 0.92 1.78 -4.27
C GLU A 70 -0.20 1.52 -5.28
N VAL A 71 -1.45 1.40 -4.80
CA VAL A 71 -2.62 1.13 -5.65
C VAL A 71 -2.84 2.26 -6.67
N SER A 72 -2.64 3.52 -6.29
CA SER A 72 -2.74 4.67 -7.19
C SER A 72 -1.71 4.61 -8.33
N GLN A 73 -0.48 4.20 -8.02
CA GLN A 73 0.59 4.00 -9.00
C GLN A 73 0.29 2.82 -9.94
N VAL A 74 -0.30 1.74 -9.40
CA VAL A 74 -0.79 0.61 -10.23
C VAL A 74 -1.83 1.08 -11.24
N VAL A 75 -2.80 1.88 -10.79
CA VAL A 75 -3.84 2.42 -11.68
C VAL A 75 -3.22 3.29 -12.77
N ALA A 76 -2.28 4.16 -12.42
CA ALA A 76 -1.59 5.02 -13.37
C ALA A 76 -0.76 4.20 -14.38
N ALA A 77 0.08 3.28 -13.91
CA ALA A 77 0.91 2.43 -14.76
C ALA A 77 0.09 1.47 -15.64
N GLY A 78 -0.95 0.87 -15.06
CA GLY A 78 -1.87 -0.01 -15.79
C GLY A 78 -2.66 0.72 -16.87
N SER A 79 -3.01 1.99 -16.65
CA SER A 79 -3.67 2.82 -17.66
C SER A 79 -2.77 3.09 -18.88
N ILE A 80 -1.46 3.15 -18.69
CA ILE A 80 -0.49 3.27 -19.80
C ILE A 80 -0.43 1.96 -20.60
N ALA A 81 -0.49 0.81 -19.92
CA ALA A 81 -0.44 -0.51 -20.56
C ALA A 81 -1.78 -0.89 -21.28
N GLY A 82 -2.90 -0.33 -20.85
CA GLY A 82 -4.21 -0.54 -21.47
C GLY A 82 -5.27 -1.12 -20.54
N THR A 83 -6.52 -1.11 -21.02
CA THR A 83 -7.71 -1.47 -20.21
C THR A 83 -7.70 -2.91 -19.71
N ALA A 84 -7.17 -3.86 -20.47
CA ALA A 84 -7.07 -5.25 -20.06
C ALA A 84 -6.03 -5.43 -18.94
N ALA A 85 -4.86 -4.81 -19.06
CA ALA A 85 -3.78 -4.91 -18.10
C ALA A 85 -4.11 -4.25 -16.74
N ILE A 86 -4.84 -3.12 -16.74
CA ILE A 86 -5.16 -2.40 -15.49
C ILE A 86 -5.98 -3.25 -14.51
N SER A 87 -6.97 -4.00 -14.99
CA SER A 87 -7.82 -4.83 -14.12
C SER A 87 -6.99 -5.90 -13.41
N ILE A 88 -6.10 -6.55 -14.14
CA ILE A 88 -5.21 -7.60 -13.63
C ILE A 88 -4.16 -7.00 -12.69
N ALA A 89 -3.60 -5.85 -13.04
CA ALA A 89 -2.63 -5.15 -12.20
C ALA A 89 -3.22 -4.77 -10.83
N VAL A 90 -4.44 -4.21 -10.83
CA VAL A 90 -5.14 -3.86 -9.58
C VAL A 90 -5.47 -5.12 -8.76
N ALA A 91 -6.00 -6.18 -9.39
CA ALA A 91 -6.29 -7.44 -8.70
C ALA A 91 -5.03 -8.06 -8.06
N THR A 92 -3.92 -8.09 -8.81
CA THR A 92 -2.62 -8.56 -8.30
C THR A 92 -2.16 -7.75 -7.09
N LYS A 93 -2.25 -6.43 -7.15
CA LYS A 93 -1.88 -5.55 -6.03
C LYS A 93 -2.78 -5.77 -4.82
N LEU A 94 -4.08 -5.90 -5.00
CA LEU A 94 -5.03 -6.13 -3.90
C LEU A 94 -4.78 -7.49 -3.23
N GLY A 95 -4.40 -8.51 -3.99
CA GLY A 95 -3.94 -9.80 -3.43
C GLY A 95 -2.76 -9.63 -2.47
N ARG A 96 -1.77 -8.78 -2.83
CA ARG A 96 -0.64 -8.47 -1.94
C ARG A 96 -1.07 -7.69 -0.69
N VAL A 97 -2.05 -6.80 -0.81
CA VAL A 97 -2.58 -6.05 0.35
C VAL A 97 -3.21 -6.98 1.37
N LEU A 98 -3.83 -8.09 0.96
CA LEU A 98 -4.35 -9.08 1.90
C LEU A 98 -3.25 -9.73 2.74
N LEU A 99 -2.05 -9.91 2.20
CA LEU A 99 -0.91 -10.45 2.95
C LEU A 99 -0.46 -9.51 4.08
N LEU A 100 -0.76 -8.21 3.97
CA LEU A 100 -0.44 -7.25 5.02
C LEU A 100 -1.08 -7.64 6.35
N ALA A 101 -2.32 -8.13 6.35
CA ALA A 101 -3.01 -8.57 7.57
C ALA A 101 -2.21 -9.64 8.32
N ALA A 102 -1.77 -10.68 7.60
CA ALA A 102 -1.00 -11.77 8.18
C ALA A 102 0.36 -11.29 8.71
N ILE A 103 1.06 -10.47 7.94
CA ILE A 103 2.39 -9.95 8.31
C ILE A 103 2.30 -9.05 9.54
N ILE A 104 1.33 -8.13 9.58
CA ILE A 104 1.14 -7.25 10.75
C ILE A 104 0.71 -8.05 11.98
N ALA A 105 -0.13 -9.09 11.83
CA ALA A 105 -0.48 -9.96 12.94
C ALA A 105 0.76 -10.67 13.52
N VAL A 106 1.61 -11.24 12.67
CA VAL A 106 2.87 -11.90 13.10
C VAL A 106 3.80 -10.91 13.78
N LEU A 107 3.99 -9.71 13.21
CA LEU A 107 4.81 -8.66 13.82
C LEU A 107 4.26 -8.21 15.17
N SER A 108 2.95 -7.97 15.27
CA SER A 108 2.31 -7.60 16.54
C SER A 108 2.51 -8.66 17.63
N LEU A 109 2.39 -9.93 17.28
CA LEU A 109 2.63 -11.05 18.23
C LEU A 109 4.09 -11.10 18.63
N SER A 110 5.02 -10.92 17.70
CA SER A 110 6.46 -10.91 17.99
C SER A 110 6.85 -9.74 18.91
N GLU A 111 6.34 -8.53 18.67
CA GLU A 111 6.63 -7.37 19.52
C GLU A 111 6.01 -7.52 20.93
N ARG A 112 4.80 -8.09 21.03
CA ARG A 112 4.18 -8.41 22.34
C ARG A 112 5.03 -9.37 23.16
N GLY A 113 5.65 -10.38 22.51
CA GLY A 113 6.55 -11.32 23.19
C GLY A 113 7.79 -10.62 23.78
N LYS A 114 8.31 -9.58 23.13
CA LYS A 114 9.44 -8.79 23.63
C LYS A 114 9.06 -7.88 24.81
N GLU A 115 7.82 -7.41 24.87
CA GLU A 115 7.33 -6.52 25.93
C GLU A 115 6.78 -7.27 27.15
N ALA A 116 6.48 -8.55 27.04
CA ALA A 116 5.96 -9.37 28.14
C ALA A 116 6.87 -9.45 29.38
N GLY A 117 8.09 -8.93 29.29
CA GLY A 117 9.04 -8.80 30.41
C GLY A 117 9.24 -7.38 30.94
N LYS A 118 8.51 -6.36 30.41
CA LYS A 118 8.64 -4.96 30.83
C LYS A 118 7.38 -4.51 31.57
N GLU A 119 7.52 -4.03 32.80
CA GLU A 119 6.43 -3.57 33.67
C GLU A 119 5.66 -2.33 33.16
N THR A 120 6.07 -1.73 32.05
CA THR A 120 5.42 -0.58 31.41
C THR A 120 4.59 -1.03 30.20
N ALA A 121 3.52 -1.78 30.43
CA ALA A 121 2.57 -2.13 29.39
C ALA A 121 1.73 -0.91 28.97
N GLY A 122 2.22 -0.15 28.00
CA GLY A 122 1.39 0.76 27.22
C GLY A 122 0.28 -0.03 26.49
N LYS A 123 -0.75 0.66 25.98
CA LYS A 123 -1.82 0.03 25.18
C LYS A 123 -1.19 -0.76 24.03
N LEU A 124 -1.31 -2.07 24.07
CA LEU A 124 -0.82 -2.95 23.01
C LEU A 124 -1.50 -2.58 21.68
N PRO A 125 -0.75 -2.48 20.59
CA PRO A 125 -1.33 -2.18 19.28
C PRO A 125 -2.35 -3.27 18.89
N PRO A 126 -3.41 -2.92 18.13
CA PRO A 126 -4.36 -3.90 17.66
C PRO A 126 -3.66 -4.94 16.79
N ILE A 127 -4.06 -6.21 16.93
CA ILE A 127 -3.48 -7.34 16.18
C ILE A 127 -3.70 -7.14 14.68
N VAL A 128 -4.87 -6.61 14.31
CA VAL A 128 -5.22 -6.29 12.92
C VAL A 128 -5.57 -4.81 12.83
N PRO A 129 -4.91 -4.03 11.96
CA PRO A 129 -5.27 -2.64 11.70
C PRO A 129 -6.73 -2.51 11.23
N THR A 130 -7.45 -1.53 11.78
CA THR A 130 -8.89 -1.35 11.51
C THR A 130 -9.22 -1.18 10.03
N PHE A 131 -8.32 -0.57 9.23
CA PHE A 131 -8.54 -0.41 7.80
C PHE A 131 -8.58 -1.76 7.05
N ILE A 132 -7.82 -2.77 7.50
CA ILE A 132 -7.85 -4.11 6.91
C ILE A 132 -9.19 -4.80 7.19
N VAL A 133 -9.71 -4.65 8.41
CA VAL A 133 -11.04 -5.16 8.76
C VAL A 133 -12.11 -4.52 7.87
N GLY A 134 -12.06 -3.18 7.70
CA GLY A 134 -12.94 -2.45 6.80
C GLY A 134 -12.81 -2.91 5.35
N PHE A 135 -11.59 -3.14 4.86
CA PHE A 135 -11.35 -3.64 3.52
C PHE A 135 -11.96 -5.03 3.30
N ILE A 136 -11.72 -5.97 4.21
CA ILE A 136 -12.29 -7.33 4.12
C ILE A 136 -13.83 -7.28 4.18
N ALA A 137 -14.39 -6.45 5.07
CA ALA A 137 -15.84 -6.26 5.16
C ALA A 137 -16.43 -5.74 3.84
N LEU A 138 -15.81 -4.73 3.22
CA LEU A 138 -16.27 -4.19 1.93
C LEU A 138 -16.11 -5.20 0.78
N VAL A 139 -15.05 -6.00 0.78
CA VAL A 139 -14.88 -7.10 -0.17
C VAL A 139 -16.01 -8.12 -0.01
N ALA A 140 -16.33 -8.51 1.24
CA ALA A 140 -17.44 -9.42 1.51
C ALA A 140 -18.78 -8.84 1.05
N VAL A 141 -19.06 -7.58 1.37
CA VAL A 141 -20.28 -6.88 0.89
C VAL A 141 -20.37 -6.94 -0.63
N ARG A 142 -19.28 -6.59 -1.34
CA ARG A 142 -19.28 -6.59 -2.83
C ARG A 142 -19.38 -7.99 -3.42
N THR A 143 -18.91 -9.02 -2.70
CA THR A 143 -18.97 -10.41 -3.15
C THR A 143 -20.37 -11.02 -3.01
N PHE A 144 -21.06 -10.70 -1.90
CA PHE A 144 -22.34 -11.33 -1.57
C PHE A 144 -23.56 -10.45 -1.84
N ILE A 145 -23.37 -9.16 -2.08
CA ILE A 145 -24.45 -8.19 -2.31
C ILE A 145 -24.22 -7.49 -3.64
N ASP A 146 -25.27 -7.51 -4.48
CA ASP A 146 -25.27 -6.70 -5.70
C ASP A 146 -25.42 -5.22 -5.37
N VAL A 147 -24.31 -4.51 -5.43
CA VAL A 147 -24.28 -3.07 -5.16
C VAL A 147 -24.74 -2.29 -6.39
N PRO A 148 -25.78 -1.44 -6.28
CA PRO A 148 -26.30 -0.65 -7.39
C PRO A 148 -25.24 0.22 -8.05
N GLU A 149 -25.31 0.39 -9.38
CA GLU A 149 -24.34 1.17 -10.15
C GLU A 149 -24.24 2.63 -9.72
N VAL A 150 -25.34 3.21 -9.24
CA VAL A 150 -25.35 4.58 -8.69
C VAL A 150 -24.41 4.72 -7.50
N VAL A 151 -24.40 3.72 -6.60
CA VAL A 151 -23.49 3.69 -5.44
C VAL A 151 -22.06 3.50 -5.91
N LEU A 152 -21.84 2.61 -6.89
CA LEU A 152 -20.51 2.37 -7.47
C LEU A 152 -19.96 3.63 -8.17
N GLY A 153 -20.80 4.38 -8.86
CA GLY A 153 -20.42 5.66 -9.47
C GLY A 153 -19.98 6.69 -8.43
N GLY A 154 -20.76 6.84 -7.36
CA GLY A 154 -20.42 7.73 -6.24
C GLY A 154 -19.12 7.31 -5.53
N THR A 155 -18.96 6.03 -5.23
CA THR A 155 -17.74 5.50 -4.62
C THR A 155 -16.52 5.65 -5.52
N ASN A 156 -16.68 5.56 -6.84
CA ASN A 156 -15.59 5.77 -7.79
C ASN A 156 -15.08 7.21 -7.80
N THR A 157 -15.98 8.19 -7.75
CA THR A 157 -15.63 9.60 -7.60
C THR A 157 -14.92 9.85 -6.27
N LEU A 158 -15.48 9.35 -5.16
CA LEU A 158 -14.86 9.46 -3.84
C LEU A 158 -13.47 8.84 -3.81
N ARG A 159 -13.30 7.65 -4.39
CA ARG A 159 -11.99 6.99 -4.53
C ARG A 159 -10.99 7.88 -5.25
N THR A 160 -11.38 8.48 -6.37
CA THR A 160 -10.50 9.36 -7.16
C THR A 160 -10.06 10.56 -6.36
N VAL A 161 -11.00 11.23 -5.67
CA VAL A 161 -10.68 12.38 -4.82
C VAL A 161 -9.75 11.98 -3.67
N LEU A 162 -10.04 10.89 -2.97
CA LEU A 162 -9.22 10.43 -1.85
C LEU A 162 -7.81 10.03 -2.30
N PHE A 163 -7.67 9.32 -3.44
CA PHE A 163 -6.35 8.98 -3.97
C PHE A 163 -5.56 10.20 -4.40
N SER A 164 -6.17 11.13 -5.11
CA SER A 164 -5.52 12.37 -5.53
C SER A 164 -5.05 13.18 -4.32
N THR A 165 -5.89 13.30 -3.30
CA THR A 165 -5.54 13.99 -2.05
C THR A 165 -4.40 13.29 -1.31
N ALA A 166 -4.44 11.96 -1.21
CA ALA A 166 -3.40 11.18 -0.56
C ALA A 166 -2.05 11.31 -1.28
N MET A 167 -2.05 11.21 -2.62
CA MET A 167 -0.84 11.38 -3.42
C MET A 167 -0.26 12.78 -3.32
N PHE A 168 -1.12 13.79 -3.32
CA PHE A 168 -0.70 15.18 -3.11
C PHE A 168 -0.08 15.38 -1.73
N ALA A 169 -0.73 14.87 -0.68
CA ALA A 169 -0.22 14.97 0.69
C ALA A 169 1.13 14.25 0.86
N GLN A 170 1.29 13.07 0.24
CA GLN A 170 2.57 12.37 0.22
C GLN A 170 3.66 13.17 -0.50
N GLY A 171 3.32 13.76 -1.66
CA GLY A 171 4.24 14.63 -2.41
C GLY A 171 4.73 15.83 -1.60
N LEU A 172 3.86 16.46 -0.81
CA LEU A 172 4.23 17.56 0.08
C LEU A 172 5.23 17.15 1.17
N GLY A 173 5.19 15.89 1.60
CA GLY A 173 6.13 15.35 2.60
C GLY A 173 7.54 15.06 2.06
N ILE A 174 7.72 15.05 0.73
CA ILE A 174 9.00 14.75 0.08
C ILE A 174 9.74 16.06 -0.17
N THR A 175 10.74 16.33 0.65
CA THR A 175 11.65 17.46 0.46
C THR A 175 13.03 16.94 0.09
N VAL A 176 13.86 17.80 -0.54
CA VAL A 176 15.25 17.45 -0.87
C VAL A 176 16.03 17.09 0.40
N ASP A 177 15.77 17.78 1.51
CA ASP A 177 16.38 17.49 2.81
C ASP A 177 15.97 16.10 3.35
N THR A 178 14.70 15.70 3.18
CA THR A 178 14.21 14.37 3.56
C THR A 178 14.91 13.27 2.75
N LEU A 179 15.11 13.48 1.45
CA LEU A 179 15.82 12.54 0.58
C LEU A 179 17.30 12.43 0.94
N HIS A 180 17.98 13.54 1.23
CA HIS A 180 19.37 13.53 1.68
C HIS A 180 19.59 12.80 3.02
N ARG A 181 18.61 12.86 3.91
CA ARG A 181 18.66 12.14 5.20
C ARG A 181 18.29 10.64 5.07
N ALA A 182 17.70 10.25 3.96
CA ALA A 182 17.30 8.85 3.71
C ALA A 182 18.44 8.01 3.09
N GLY A 183 19.47 8.62 2.50
CA GLY A 183 20.68 8.00 1.93
C GLY A 183 21.87 8.17 2.82
#